data_366fad99f99e4703326cb8b6645fbbb1
#
_entry.id   366fad99f99e4703326cb8b6645fbbb1
#
_cell.length_a   1.000
_cell.length_b   1.000
_cell.length_c   1.000
_cell.angle_alpha   90.00
_cell.angle_beta   90.00
_cell.angle_gamma   90.00
#
_symmetry.space_group_name_H-M   'P 1'
#
loop_
_entity.id
_entity.type
_entity.pdbx_description
1 polymer ?
#
loop_
_entity_poly.entity_id
_entity_poly.type
_entity_poly.pdbx_seq_one_letter_code
_entity_poly.pdbx_strand_id
1 'polypeptide(L)'
;MSTVVEFDADLPWQRSRSVALRPEPFGALVYSFSTRKLSFLKSKTLVSVVEALGEHPTAAATLTACGVTDAQRPAYVKALADLARSAMIEPRETP
;
A
#
# COMPACT_ATOMS: atom_id res chain seq x y z
N MET A 1 -1.52 20.64 -14.88
CA MET A 1 -1.27 19.28 -15.35
C MET A 1 -1.36 18.32 -14.18
N SER A 2 -2.27 17.39 -14.26
CA SER A 2 -2.39 16.43 -13.18
C SER A 2 -1.32 15.35 -13.34
N THR A 3 -0.64 15.06 -12.25
CA THR A 3 0.34 14.00 -12.23
C THR A 3 -0.34 12.76 -11.70
N VAL A 4 -0.50 11.77 -12.55
CA VAL A 4 -0.96 10.48 -12.09
C VAL A 4 0.26 9.74 -11.58
N VAL A 5 0.23 9.42 -10.29
CA VAL A 5 1.30 8.64 -9.69
C VAL A 5 1.01 7.18 -10.00
N GLU A 6 1.78 6.61 -10.92
CA GLU A 6 1.67 5.20 -11.22
C GLU A 6 2.46 4.38 -10.22
N PHE A 7 1.84 3.30 -9.76
CA PHE A 7 2.51 2.41 -8.83
C PHE A 7 3.60 1.63 -9.55
N ASP A 8 4.80 1.70 -9.02
CA ASP A 8 5.95 0.92 -9.49
C ASP A 8 6.54 0.20 -8.29
N ALA A 9 6.46 -1.13 -8.30
CA ALA A 9 6.93 -1.94 -7.18
C ALA A 9 8.43 -1.84 -6.93
N ASP A 10 9.20 -1.37 -7.91
CA ASP A 10 10.65 -1.21 -7.77
C ASP A 10 11.03 0.12 -7.11
N LEU A 11 10.03 0.93 -6.74
CA LEU A 11 10.26 2.21 -6.09
C LEU A 11 9.90 2.14 -4.61
N PRO A 12 10.42 3.07 -3.80
CA PRO A 12 10.04 3.15 -2.38
C PRO A 12 8.66 3.77 -2.23
N TRP A 13 7.86 3.16 -1.35
CA TRP A 13 6.50 3.59 -1.05
C TRP A 13 6.29 3.64 0.45
N GLN A 14 5.23 4.32 0.87
CA GLN A 14 4.83 4.36 2.26
C GLN A 14 3.32 4.58 2.35
N ARG A 15 2.75 4.23 3.49
CA ARG A 15 1.37 4.59 3.79
C ARG A 15 1.29 6.11 3.85
N SER A 16 0.24 6.68 3.26
CA SER A 16 0.02 8.13 3.32
C SER A 16 -0.11 8.57 4.78
N ARG A 17 0.44 9.74 5.10
CA ARG A 17 0.34 10.32 6.44
C ARG A 17 -1.08 10.71 6.80
N SER A 18 -1.93 10.89 5.78
CA SER A 18 -3.33 11.28 5.97
C SER A 18 -4.26 10.08 6.10
N VAL A 19 -3.71 8.88 6.28
CA VAL A 19 -4.47 7.63 6.28
C VAL A 19 -4.36 6.96 7.64
N ALA A 20 -5.51 6.53 8.15
CA ALA A 20 -5.59 5.68 9.33
C ALA A 20 -6.03 4.28 8.94
N LEU A 21 -5.46 3.28 9.60
CA LEU A 21 -5.83 1.88 9.44
C LEU A 21 -6.60 1.44 10.67
N ARG A 22 -7.73 0.81 10.44
CA ARG A 22 -8.52 0.23 11.51
C ARG A 22 -8.57 -1.29 11.33
N PRO A 23 -8.00 -2.06 12.27
CA PRO A 23 -8.03 -3.52 12.16
C PRO A 23 -9.45 -4.06 12.19
N GLU A 24 -9.71 -5.05 11.34
CA GLU A 24 -10.98 -5.74 11.25
C GLU A 24 -10.70 -7.24 11.12
N PRO A 25 -11.67 -8.11 11.41
CA PRO A 25 -11.45 -9.55 11.28
C PRO A 25 -11.01 -9.99 9.88
N PHE A 26 -11.47 -9.29 8.83
CA PHE A 26 -11.11 -9.60 7.45
C PHE A 26 -9.76 -9.00 7.01
N GLY A 27 -9.23 -8.04 7.76
CA GLY A 27 -8.03 -7.31 7.39
C GLY A 27 -8.00 -5.93 8.03
N ALA A 28 -8.38 -4.89 7.27
CA ALA A 28 -8.48 -3.55 7.81
C ALA A 28 -9.31 -2.63 6.93
N LEU A 29 -9.83 -1.58 7.56
CA LEU A 29 -10.37 -0.43 6.86
C LEU A 29 -9.26 0.62 6.75
N VAL A 30 -9.19 1.28 5.62
CA VAL A 30 -8.25 2.39 5.40
C VAL A 30 -9.07 3.65 5.15
N TYR A 31 -8.87 4.65 5.98
CA TYR A 31 -9.58 5.92 5.84
C TYR A 31 -8.59 7.05 5.58
N SER A 32 -8.86 7.85 4.54
CA SER A 32 -8.04 9.02 4.22
C SER A 32 -8.70 10.28 4.75
N PHE A 33 -8.00 10.99 5.64
CA PHE A 33 -8.50 12.25 6.18
C PHE A 33 -8.49 13.36 5.14
N SER A 34 -7.59 13.30 4.16
CA SER A 34 -7.46 14.34 3.15
C SER A 34 -8.47 14.20 2.02
N THR A 35 -8.72 12.97 1.56
CA THR A 35 -9.67 12.73 0.46
C THR A 35 -11.04 12.32 0.94
N ARG A 36 -11.15 11.91 2.21
CA ARG A 36 -12.35 11.36 2.82
C ARG A 36 -12.82 10.07 2.18
N LYS A 37 -11.91 9.37 1.52
CA LYS A 37 -12.20 8.07 0.92
C LYS A 37 -11.92 6.95 1.90
N LEU A 38 -12.66 5.86 1.70
CA LEU A 38 -12.56 4.67 2.50
C LEU A 38 -12.23 3.49 1.57
N SER A 39 -11.29 2.66 1.97
CA SER A 39 -10.94 1.45 1.25
C SER A 39 -10.86 0.28 2.21
N PHE A 40 -10.91 -0.94 1.64
CA PHE A 40 -10.81 -2.17 2.43
C PHE A 40 -9.55 -2.91 2.05
N LEU A 41 -8.80 -3.34 3.04
CA LEU A 41 -7.69 -4.27 2.85
C LEU A 41 -8.22 -5.64 3.23
N LYS A 42 -8.42 -6.51 2.24
CA LYS A 42 -9.17 -7.76 2.41
C LYS A 42 -8.32 -8.95 2.86
N SER A 43 -7.12 -8.70 3.34
CA SER A 43 -6.30 -9.75 3.94
C SER A 43 -5.37 -9.14 4.97
N LYS A 44 -5.04 -9.93 5.97
CA LYS A 44 -4.10 -9.50 7.01
C LYS A 44 -2.69 -9.33 6.44
N THR A 45 -2.35 -10.14 5.43
CA THR A 45 -1.06 -10.00 4.76
C THR A 45 -0.97 -8.67 4.04
N LEU A 46 -2.03 -8.24 3.37
CA LEU A 46 -2.04 -6.94 2.70
C LEU A 46 -1.91 -5.81 3.72
N VAL A 47 -2.54 -5.93 4.88
CA VAL A 47 -2.38 -4.96 5.97
C VAL A 47 -0.92 -4.87 6.37
N SER A 48 -0.26 -6.02 6.56
CA SER A 48 1.15 -6.05 6.93
C SER A 48 2.03 -5.40 5.86
N VAL A 49 1.73 -5.64 4.59
CA VAL A 49 2.46 -5.02 3.48
C VAL A 49 2.34 -3.50 3.54
N VAL A 50 1.13 -2.99 3.67
CA VAL A 50 0.89 -1.53 3.69
C VAL A 50 1.60 -0.89 4.89
N GLU A 51 1.52 -1.52 6.05
CA GLU A 51 2.17 -0.98 7.25
C GLU A 51 3.69 -1.02 7.15
N ALA A 52 4.24 -2.01 6.47
CA ALA A 52 5.68 -2.20 6.37
C ALA A 52 6.34 -1.48 5.18
N LEU A 53 5.55 -0.89 4.29
CA LEU A 53 6.09 -0.25 3.08
C LEU A 53 7.22 0.73 3.38
N GLY A 54 7.09 1.51 4.45
CA GLY A 54 8.09 2.50 4.81
C GLY A 54 9.36 1.92 5.41
N GLU A 55 9.38 0.62 5.70
CA GLU A 55 10.50 -0.03 6.36
C GLU A 55 11.41 -0.80 5.40
N HIS A 56 11.07 -0.82 4.12
CA HIS A 56 11.84 -1.55 3.11
C HIS A 56 12.21 -0.63 1.96
N PRO A 57 13.29 -0.93 1.22
CA PRO A 57 13.76 -0.04 0.14
C PRO A 57 12.74 0.11 -1.00
N THR A 58 11.98 -0.95 -1.28
CA THR A 58 11.00 -0.93 -2.38
C THR A 58 9.75 -1.67 -1.95
N ALA A 59 8.65 -1.45 -2.68
CA ALA A 59 7.44 -2.21 -2.44
C ALA A 59 7.66 -3.70 -2.73
N ALA A 60 8.43 -4.03 -3.76
CA ALA A 60 8.76 -5.43 -4.07
C ALA A 60 9.46 -6.11 -2.89
N ALA A 61 10.42 -5.41 -2.27
CA ALA A 61 11.11 -5.94 -1.08
C ALA A 61 10.12 -6.17 0.07
N THR A 62 9.16 -5.26 0.23
CA THR A 62 8.13 -5.39 1.25
C THR A 62 7.27 -6.64 1.02
N LEU A 63 6.86 -6.86 -0.23
CA LEU A 63 6.07 -8.05 -0.57
C LEU A 63 6.81 -9.33 -0.21
N THR A 64 8.09 -9.40 -0.57
CA THR A 64 8.92 -10.55 -0.24
C THR A 64 9.03 -10.74 1.26
N ALA A 65 9.28 -9.65 1.99
CA ALA A 65 9.43 -9.71 3.45
C ALA A 65 8.16 -10.17 4.14
N CYS A 66 7.00 -9.86 3.57
CA CYS A 66 5.71 -10.25 4.14
C CYS A 66 5.24 -11.64 3.69
N GLY A 67 6.08 -12.35 2.95
CA GLY A 67 5.78 -13.73 2.54
C GLY A 67 4.85 -13.87 1.35
N VAL A 68 4.70 -12.81 0.56
CA VAL A 68 3.89 -12.87 -0.66
C VAL A 68 4.61 -13.71 -1.69
N THR A 69 3.97 -14.78 -2.15
CA THR A 69 4.56 -15.69 -3.14
C THR A 69 4.52 -15.08 -4.54
N ASP A 70 5.31 -15.63 -5.46
CA ASP A 70 5.30 -15.18 -6.85
C ASP A 70 3.91 -15.33 -7.48
N ALA A 71 3.18 -16.38 -7.11
CA ALA A 71 1.83 -16.59 -7.61
C ALA A 71 0.86 -15.51 -7.11
N GLN A 72 1.06 -15.00 -5.90
CA GLN A 72 0.21 -13.99 -5.29
C GLN A 72 0.60 -12.57 -5.72
N ARG A 73 1.84 -12.38 -6.14
CA ARG A 73 2.39 -11.05 -6.40
C ARG A 73 1.54 -10.20 -7.35
N PRO A 74 1.04 -10.71 -8.50
CA PRO A 74 0.24 -9.86 -9.39
C PRO A 74 -1.00 -9.27 -8.72
N ALA A 75 -1.69 -10.06 -7.89
CA ALA A 75 -2.87 -9.57 -7.18
C ALA A 75 -2.51 -8.49 -6.15
N TYR A 76 -1.38 -8.67 -5.45
CA TYR A 76 -0.93 -7.69 -4.46
C TYR A 76 -0.45 -6.40 -5.13
N VAL A 77 0.26 -6.52 -6.25
CA VAL A 77 0.70 -5.34 -7.02
C VAL A 77 -0.52 -4.56 -7.51
N LYS A 78 -1.56 -5.27 -7.98
CA LYS A 78 -2.79 -4.61 -8.39
C LYS A 78 -3.47 -3.89 -7.23
N ALA A 79 -3.52 -4.53 -6.06
CA ALA A 79 -4.12 -3.92 -4.88
C ALA A 79 -3.35 -2.66 -4.47
N LEU A 80 -2.02 -2.72 -4.47
CA LEU A 80 -1.19 -1.56 -4.14
C LEU A 80 -1.35 -0.46 -5.18
N ALA A 81 -1.47 -0.81 -6.46
CA ALA A 81 -1.71 0.18 -7.51
C ALA A 81 -3.04 0.91 -7.29
N ASP A 82 -4.08 0.18 -6.89
CA ASP A 82 -5.38 0.78 -6.58
C ASP A 82 -5.27 1.74 -5.40
N LEU A 83 -4.51 1.34 -4.36
CA LEU A 83 -4.28 2.19 -3.20
C LEU A 83 -3.50 3.45 -3.58
N ALA A 84 -2.53 3.33 -4.48
CA ALA A 84 -1.75 4.48 -4.96
C ALA A 84 -2.65 5.47 -5.70
N ARG A 85 -3.55 4.97 -6.55
CA ARG A 85 -4.49 5.82 -7.27
C ARG A 85 -5.44 6.55 -6.34
N SER A 86 -5.77 5.94 -5.22
CA SER A 86 -6.64 6.56 -4.21
C SER A 86 -5.87 7.37 -3.18
N ALA A 87 -4.56 7.55 -3.39
CA ALA A 87 -3.68 8.29 -2.48
C ALA A 87 -3.64 7.70 -1.06
N MET A 88 -3.92 6.42 -0.93
CA MET A 88 -3.82 5.72 0.35
C MET A 88 -2.38 5.34 0.67
N ILE A 89 -1.57 5.12 -0.36
CA ILE A 89 -0.12 5.00 -0.24
C ILE A 89 0.50 6.05 -1.18
N GLU A 90 1.72 6.44 -0.88
CA GLU A 90 2.40 7.51 -1.61
C GLU A 90 3.87 7.15 -1.82
N PRO A 91 4.52 7.72 -2.85
CA PRO A 91 5.95 7.54 -3.02
C PRO A 91 6.70 8.11 -1.82
N ARG A 92 7.75 7.41 -1.41
CA ARG A 92 8.61 7.86 -0.34
C ARG A 92 9.88 8.44 -0.95
N GLU A 93 10.26 9.63 -0.51
CA GLU A 93 11.53 10.19 -0.93
C GLU A 93 12.66 9.39 -0.29
N THR A 94 13.64 9.03 -1.10
CA THR A 94 14.85 8.42 -0.58
C THR A 94 15.83 9.52 -0.19
N PRO A 95 16.48 9.37 0.95
CA PRO A 95 17.52 10.33 1.35
C PRO A 95 18.67 10.32 0.37
#